data_9b1e21b43aa3c08d7531dfe13a3b7bdd
#
_entry.id   9b1e21b43aa3c08d7531dfe13a3b7bdd
#
_cell.length_a   1.000
_cell.length_b   1.000
_cell.length_c   1.000
_cell.angle_alpha   90.00
_cell.angle_beta   90.00
_cell.angle_gamma   90.00
#
_symmetry.space_group_name_H-M   'P 1'
#
loop_
_entity.id
_entity.type
_entity.pdbx_description
1 polymer ?
#
loop_
_entity_poly.entity_id
_entity_poly.type
_entity_poly.pdbx_seq_one_letter_code
_entity_poly.pdbx_strand_id
1 'polypeptide(L)'
;MKLNVSKKGIRVLGISESFRKGVSKKSVLAGIVMRGDLLIDGFAITTITVGGLDATQGVLNIYAMLNRKDINAIMLNGVIIAWYNVIDLEKIYNETKVPIIAVTYEESEEKLDKYFKENFPKDYEKRIEIYRRNGEREKIQLKTGHTVLVRYLGMRRDEAKGLLNKFIRQGAIPEPLRVSRLLARSLMKHLQLSSQCSK
;
A
#
# COMPACT_ATOMS: atom_id res chain seq x y z
N MET A 1 -4.59 -20.82 -0.60
CA MET A 1 -4.25 -21.11 0.84
C MET A 1 -5.20 -20.28 1.70
N LYS A 2 -5.86 -20.84 2.71
CA LYS A 2 -6.78 -20.09 3.58
C LYS A 2 -5.99 -19.22 4.56
N LEU A 3 -6.27 -17.91 4.60
CA LEU A 3 -5.61 -17.00 5.53
C LEU A 3 -6.11 -17.24 6.96
N ASN A 4 -5.24 -17.73 7.84
CA ASN A 4 -5.60 -17.93 9.24
C ASN A 4 -5.35 -16.65 10.07
N VAL A 5 -6.36 -15.78 10.11
CA VAL A 5 -6.29 -14.50 10.83
C VAL A 5 -6.19 -14.68 12.36
N SER A 6 -6.67 -15.81 12.90
CA SER A 6 -6.62 -16.09 14.34
C SER A 6 -5.23 -16.47 14.83
N LYS A 7 -4.31 -16.86 13.95
CA LYS A 7 -2.94 -17.20 14.31
C LYS A 7 -2.26 -16.04 15.05
N LYS A 8 -1.75 -16.29 16.27
CA LYS A 8 -1.06 -15.26 17.09
C LYS A 8 0.16 -14.67 16.37
N GLY A 9 0.94 -15.51 15.70
CA GLY A 9 2.15 -15.11 14.97
C GLY A 9 1.92 -14.70 13.52
N ILE A 10 0.68 -14.37 13.09
CA ILE A 10 0.42 -13.85 11.74
C ILE A 10 1.25 -12.59 11.49
N ARG A 11 1.85 -12.47 10.31
CA ARG A 11 2.65 -11.32 9.89
C ARG A 11 2.05 -10.65 8.68
N VAL A 12 1.95 -9.33 8.75
CA VAL A 12 1.47 -8.48 7.67
C VAL A 12 2.59 -7.53 7.25
N LEU A 13 2.84 -7.46 5.94
CA LEU A 13 3.67 -6.44 5.34
C LEU A 13 2.81 -5.24 4.98
N GLY A 14 2.84 -4.19 5.81
CA GLY A 14 2.18 -2.92 5.53
C GLY A 14 3.07 -1.99 4.72
N ILE A 15 2.59 -1.48 3.59
CA ILE A 15 3.35 -0.60 2.70
C ILE A 15 2.63 0.73 2.54
N SER A 16 3.39 1.81 2.73
CA SER A 16 2.94 3.19 2.50
C SER A 16 4.06 4.01 1.88
N GLU A 17 3.67 5.14 1.31
CA GLU A 17 4.61 6.04 0.62
C GLU A 17 4.59 7.45 1.20
N SER A 18 5.60 8.23 0.82
CA SER A 18 5.66 9.67 1.07
C SER A 18 6.42 10.40 -0.01
N PHE A 19 5.83 11.50 -0.51
CA PHE A 19 6.45 12.44 -1.46
C PHE A 19 5.94 13.85 -1.20
N ARG A 20 6.56 14.86 -1.84
CA ARG A 20 6.06 16.24 -1.88
C ARG A 20 5.63 16.56 -3.31
N LYS A 21 4.32 16.80 -3.49
CA LYS A 21 3.74 17.18 -4.78
C LYS A 21 4.43 18.46 -5.31
N GLY A 22 4.78 18.44 -6.60
CA GLY A 22 5.44 19.56 -7.28
C GLY A 22 6.94 19.74 -6.96
N VAL A 23 7.49 18.97 -6.03
CA VAL A 23 8.90 19.08 -5.60
C VAL A 23 9.67 17.78 -5.82
N SER A 24 9.13 16.66 -5.33
CA SER A 24 9.83 15.38 -5.36
C SER A 24 9.68 14.70 -6.72
N LYS A 25 10.81 14.28 -7.31
CA LYS A 25 10.82 13.37 -8.47
C LYS A 25 10.63 11.91 -8.05
N LYS A 26 11.05 11.57 -6.84
CA LYS A 26 10.92 10.24 -6.23
C LYS A 26 10.06 10.31 -4.98
N SER A 27 9.31 9.25 -4.75
CA SER A 27 8.58 8.98 -3.51
C SER A 27 9.30 7.88 -2.73
N VAL A 28 9.44 8.04 -1.43
CA VAL A 28 9.93 6.97 -0.55
C VAL A 28 8.80 5.98 -0.33
N LEU A 29 9.04 4.71 -0.62
CA LEU A 29 8.14 3.60 -0.33
C LEU A 29 8.73 2.79 0.83
N ALA A 30 7.99 2.67 1.92
CA ALA A 30 8.41 1.94 3.11
C ALA A 30 7.48 0.76 3.40
N GLY A 31 8.06 -0.40 3.64
CA GLY A 31 7.38 -1.62 4.07
C GLY A 31 7.75 -1.98 5.51
N ILE A 32 6.77 -2.31 6.33
CA ILE A 32 6.92 -2.75 7.72
C ILE A 32 6.30 -4.14 7.86
N VAL A 33 7.07 -5.12 8.30
CA VAL A 33 6.53 -6.41 8.73
C VAL A 33 6.09 -6.28 10.17
N MET A 34 4.79 -6.44 10.41
CA MET A 34 4.20 -6.38 11.74
C MET A 34 3.54 -7.71 12.09
N ARG A 35 3.82 -8.21 13.28
CA ARG A 35 3.24 -9.41 13.83
C ARG A 35 1.86 -9.14 14.44
N GLY A 36 1.03 -10.16 14.61
CA GLY A 36 -0.34 -10.02 15.11
C GLY A 36 -0.48 -9.48 16.55
N ASP A 37 0.61 -9.41 17.30
CA ASP A 37 0.74 -8.74 18.59
C ASP A 37 1.30 -7.30 18.48
N LEU A 38 1.33 -6.77 17.24
CA LEU A 38 1.77 -5.43 16.88
C LEU A 38 3.29 -5.16 17.03
N LEU A 39 4.10 -6.19 17.22
CA LEU A 39 5.55 -6.06 17.17
C LEU A 39 6.03 -5.86 15.74
N ILE A 40 6.93 -4.89 15.55
CA ILE A 40 7.65 -4.71 14.29
C ILE A 40 8.71 -5.80 14.20
N ASP A 41 8.66 -6.57 13.11
CA ASP A 41 9.49 -7.76 12.90
C ASP A 41 10.36 -7.64 11.63
N GLY A 42 10.45 -6.46 11.06
CA GLY A 42 11.28 -6.13 9.92
C GLY A 42 10.77 -4.92 9.14
N PHE A 43 11.65 -4.33 8.36
CA PHE A 43 11.29 -3.28 7.42
C PHE A 43 12.23 -3.28 6.20
N ALA A 44 11.73 -2.75 5.09
CA ALA A 44 12.49 -2.48 3.89
C ALA A 44 12.03 -1.17 3.27
N ILE A 45 12.93 -0.53 2.54
CA ILE A 45 12.71 0.80 1.97
C ILE A 45 13.20 0.81 0.53
N THR A 46 12.43 1.41 -0.36
CA THR A 46 12.84 1.70 -1.74
C THR A 46 12.28 3.04 -2.18
N THR A 47 12.53 3.42 -3.40
CA THR A 47 11.92 4.61 -4.00
C THR A 47 11.18 4.23 -5.28
N ILE A 48 10.11 4.98 -5.56
CA ILE A 48 9.36 4.91 -6.80
C ILE A 48 9.26 6.29 -7.43
N THR A 49 8.91 6.35 -8.71
CA THR A 49 8.80 7.62 -9.44
C THR A 49 7.46 8.28 -9.15
N VAL A 50 7.47 9.56 -8.78
CA VAL A 50 6.24 10.35 -8.65
C VAL A 50 5.61 10.50 -10.03
N GLY A 51 4.33 10.09 -10.16
CA GLY A 51 3.65 10.03 -11.46
C GLY A 51 4.18 8.94 -12.40
N GLY A 52 4.99 7.99 -11.91
CA GLY A 52 5.52 6.87 -12.69
C GLY A 52 4.52 5.73 -12.92
N LEU A 53 5.06 4.59 -13.41
CA LEU A 53 4.36 3.30 -13.58
C LEU A 53 5.12 2.17 -12.87
N ASP A 54 5.95 2.51 -11.90
CA ASP A 54 6.87 1.60 -11.20
C ASP A 54 6.41 1.23 -9.77
N ALA A 55 5.20 1.65 -9.36
CA ALA A 55 4.68 1.37 -8.02
C ALA A 55 4.56 -0.14 -7.73
N THR A 56 4.06 -0.92 -8.68
CA THR A 56 3.98 -2.38 -8.58
C THR A 56 5.35 -3.00 -8.35
N GLN A 57 6.34 -2.59 -9.15
CA GLN A 57 7.72 -3.07 -9.00
C GLN A 57 8.33 -2.63 -7.66
N GLY A 58 8.00 -1.42 -7.18
CA GLY A 58 8.42 -0.95 -5.86
C GLY A 58 7.92 -1.86 -4.73
N VAL A 59 6.65 -2.30 -4.78
CA VAL A 59 6.09 -3.26 -3.81
C VAL A 59 6.82 -4.60 -3.88
N LEU A 60 7.05 -5.13 -5.09
CA LEU A 60 7.77 -6.39 -5.30
C LEU A 60 9.22 -6.30 -4.81
N ASN A 61 9.89 -5.17 -5.02
CA ASN A 61 11.25 -4.95 -4.53
C ASN A 61 11.30 -4.97 -2.99
N ILE A 62 10.35 -4.30 -2.30
CA ILE A 62 10.24 -4.38 -0.84
C ILE A 62 10.06 -5.82 -0.37
N TYR A 63 9.17 -6.57 -1.02
CA TYR A 63 8.94 -7.97 -0.67
C TYR A 63 10.21 -8.83 -0.85
N ALA A 64 10.89 -8.66 -1.98
CA ALA A 64 12.14 -9.37 -2.27
C ALA A 64 13.28 -9.00 -1.31
N MET A 65 13.44 -7.71 -0.96
CA MET A 65 14.47 -7.24 -0.01
C MET A 65 14.29 -7.83 1.39
N LEU A 66 13.04 -8.06 1.82
CA LEU A 66 12.75 -8.70 3.10
C LEU A 66 13.17 -10.16 3.12
N ASN A 67 13.19 -10.83 1.97
CA ASN A 67 13.59 -12.25 1.80
C ASN A 67 12.95 -13.18 2.85
N ARG A 68 11.63 -13.05 3.05
CA ARG A 68 10.87 -13.77 4.09
C ARG A 68 9.74 -14.60 3.48
N LYS A 69 9.58 -15.83 3.99
CA LYS A 69 8.50 -16.76 3.60
C LYS A 69 7.32 -16.77 4.58
N ASP A 70 7.42 -16.04 5.68
CA ASP A 70 6.44 -16.05 6.77
C ASP A 70 5.48 -14.83 6.76
N ILE A 71 5.53 -14.00 5.70
CA ILE A 71 4.57 -12.94 5.44
C ILE A 71 3.26 -13.60 4.98
N ASN A 72 2.18 -13.37 5.75
CA ASN A 72 0.88 -14.00 5.52
C ASN A 72 -0.08 -13.13 4.71
N ALA A 73 0.11 -11.82 4.71
CA ALA A 73 -0.64 -10.88 3.88
C ALA A 73 0.17 -9.61 3.59
N ILE A 74 -0.10 -8.97 2.44
CA ILE A 74 0.40 -7.64 2.10
C ILE A 74 -0.75 -6.65 2.25
N MET A 75 -0.50 -5.52 2.92
CA MET A 75 -1.47 -4.45 3.12
C MET A 75 -0.93 -3.17 2.52
N LEU A 76 -1.69 -2.54 1.61
CA LEU A 76 -1.32 -1.34 0.88
C LEU A 76 -2.19 -0.15 1.31
N ASN A 77 -1.61 1.03 1.33
CA ASN A 77 -2.31 2.29 1.56
C ASN A 77 -2.88 2.84 0.25
N GLY A 78 -3.88 2.14 -0.32
CA GLY A 78 -4.45 2.41 -1.64
C GLY A 78 -3.75 1.70 -2.80
N VAL A 79 -4.36 1.77 -3.98
CA VAL A 79 -3.80 1.27 -5.25
C VAL A 79 -3.26 2.40 -6.15
N ILE A 80 -3.61 3.65 -5.84
CA ILE A 80 -3.05 4.84 -6.49
C ILE A 80 -2.18 5.53 -5.46
N ILE A 81 -0.88 5.58 -5.72
CA ILE A 81 0.12 6.18 -4.82
C ILE A 81 1.03 7.14 -5.60
N ALA A 82 1.86 7.91 -4.92
CA ALA A 82 2.90 8.75 -5.51
C ALA A 82 2.44 9.52 -6.76
N TRP A 83 1.29 10.22 -6.64
CA TRP A 83 0.66 11.00 -7.70
C TRP A 83 0.35 10.16 -8.95
N TYR A 84 -0.73 9.38 -8.87
CA TYR A 84 -1.28 8.55 -9.94
C TYR A 84 -0.40 7.39 -10.45
N ASN A 85 0.62 6.97 -9.71
CA ASN A 85 1.34 5.75 -9.95
C ASN A 85 0.47 4.57 -9.46
N VAL A 86 -0.01 3.74 -10.39
CA VAL A 86 -1.03 2.72 -10.12
C VAL A 86 -0.37 1.38 -9.81
N ILE A 87 -0.80 0.75 -8.72
CA ILE A 87 -0.38 -0.60 -8.31
C ILE A 87 -1.30 -1.63 -8.98
N ASP A 88 -0.71 -2.69 -9.51
CA ASP A 88 -1.38 -3.88 -10.03
C ASP A 88 -1.39 -4.99 -8.96
N LEU A 89 -2.53 -5.19 -8.32
CA LEU A 89 -2.69 -6.19 -7.26
C LEU A 89 -2.55 -7.62 -7.80
N GLU A 90 -3.05 -7.86 -9.01
CA GLU A 90 -2.99 -9.18 -9.64
C GLU A 90 -1.54 -9.59 -9.91
N LYS A 91 -0.74 -8.69 -10.46
CA LYS A 91 0.68 -8.93 -10.70
C LYS A 91 1.42 -9.25 -9.40
N ILE A 92 1.20 -8.47 -8.33
CA ILE A 92 1.84 -8.72 -7.03
C ILE A 92 1.43 -10.09 -6.48
N TYR A 93 0.13 -10.41 -6.50
CA TYR A 93 -0.37 -11.69 -6.03
C TYR A 93 0.20 -12.87 -6.83
N ASN A 94 0.28 -12.73 -8.16
CA ASN A 94 0.81 -13.78 -9.03
C ASN A 94 2.29 -14.05 -8.80
N GLU A 95 3.09 -13.03 -8.49
CA GLU A 95 4.52 -13.17 -8.22
C GLU A 95 4.82 -13.63 -6.79
N THR A 96 4.06 -13.14 -5.80
CA THR A 96 4.33 -13.45 -4.38
C THR A 96 3.54 -14.63 -3.84
N LYS A 97 2.37 -14.94 -4.42
CA LYS A 97 1.35 -15.86 -3.91
C LYS A 97 0.86 -15.51 -2.49
N VAL A 98 1.13 -14.29 -2.03
CA VAL A 98 0.71 -13.77 -0.73
C VAL A 98 -0.59 -13.00 -0.89
N PRO A 99 -1.64 -13.29 -0.09
CA PRO A 99 -2.87 -12.51 -0.09
C PRO A 99 -2.61 -11.01 0.10
N ILE A 100 -3.33 -10.18 -0.65
CA ILE A 100 -3.10 -8.73 -0.68
C ILE A 100 -4.39 -7.97 -0.44
N ILE A 101 -4.31 -6.87 0.32
CA ILE A 101 -5.41 -5.94 0.56
C ILE A 101 -4.92 -4.50 0.41
N ALA A 102 -5.65 -3.70 -0.36
CA ALA A 102 -5.45 -2.26 -0.46
C ALA A 102 -6.58 -1.53 0.26
N VAL A 103 -6.23 -0.59 1.13
CA VAL A 103 -7.18 0.15 1.99
C VAL A 103 -7.22 1.61 1.55
N THR A 104 -8.40 2.14 1.30
CA THR A 104 -8.66 3.54 0.93
C THR A 104 -9.68 4.14 1.89
N TYR A 105 -9.53 5.41 2.22
CA TYR A 105 -10.33 6.10 3.24
C TYR A 105 -11.32 7.12 2.65
N GLU A 106 -11.18 7.44 1.37
CA GLU A 106 -11.97 8.45 0.66
C GLU A 106 -12.81 7.83 -0.46
N GLU A 107 -14.01 8.34 -0.67
CA GLU A 107 -14.95 7.83 -1.69
C GLU A 107 -14.69 8.38 -3.11
N SER A 108 -13.86 9.40 -3.27
CA SER A 108 -13.68 10.14 -4.52
C SER A 108 -13.00 9.33 -5.62
N GLU A 109 -13.81 8.70 -6.48
CA GLU A 109 -13.35 8.07 -7.74
C GLU A 109 -13.95 8.69 -9.01
N GLU A 110 -14.98 9.52 -8.88
CA GLU A 110 -15.84 9.98 -9.98
C GLU A 110 -15.13 10.68 -11.15
N LYS A 111 -13.86 11.07 -11.00
CA LYS A 111 -13.12 11.84 -11.99
C LYS A 111 -11.75 11.27 -12.35
N LEU A 112 -11.43 10.03 -11.95
CA LEU A 112 -10.09 9.46 -12.14
C LEU A 112 -9.69 9.38 -13.61
N ASP A 113 -10.58 8.93 -14.49
CA ASP A 113 -10.33 8.85 -15.93
C ASP A 113 -9.96 10.24 -16.52
N LYS A 114 -10.65 11.29 -16.06
CA LYS A 114 -10.34 12.66 -16.45
C LYS A 114 -8.96 13.10 -15.96
N TYR A 115 -8.65 12.85 -14.69
CA TYR A 115 -7.35 13.19 -14.11
C TYR A 115 -6.20 12.44 -14.76
N PHE A 116 -6.38 11.16 -15.11
CA PHE A 116 -5.36 10.41 -15.85
C PHE A 116 -5.10 11.03 -17.23
N LYS A 117 -6.16 11.35 -18.00
CA LYS A 117 -6.04 11.97 -19.32
C LYS A 117 -5.34 13.34 -19.26
N GLU A 118 -5.73 14.18 -18.30
CA GLU A 118 -5.19 15.54 -18.17
C GLU A 118 -3.70 15.54 -17.75
N ASN A 119 -3.31 14.66 -16.84
CA ASN A 119 -1.95 14.68 -16.27
C ASN A 119 -0.99 13.70 -16.97
N PHE A 120 -1.50 12.68 -17.67
CA PHE A 120 -0.70 11.60 -18.28
C PHE A 120 -1.20 11.22 -19.67
N PRO A 121 -1.29 12.16 -20.62
CA PRO A 121 -1.89 11.92 -21.95
C PRO A 121 -1.20 10.80 -22.74
N LYS A 122 0.06 10.48 -22.43
CA LYS A 122 0.84 9.45 -23.14
C LYS A 122 0.58 8.03 -22.65
N ASP A 123 0.13 7.85 -21.43
CA ASP A 123 0.00 6.52 -20.80
C ASP A 123 -1.26 6.35 -19.93
N TYR A 124 -2.25 7.28 -20.07
CA TYR A 124 -3.48 7.25 -19.28
C TYR A 124 -4.28 5.94 -19.48
N GLU A 125 -4.32 5.41 -20.70
CA GLU A 125 -5.05 4.17 -21.00
C GLU A 125 -4.49 2.99 -20.19
N LYS A 126 -3.18 2.87 -20.14
CA LYS A 126 -2.50 1.84 -19.34
C LYS A 126 -2.79 1.99 -17.84
N ARG A 127 -2.84 3.23 -17.32
CA ARG A 127 -3.19 3.49 -15.91
C ARG A 127 -4.63 3.10 -15.60
N ILE A 128 -5.57 3.47 -16.49
CA ILE A 128 -6.97 3.10 -16.37
C ILE A 128 -7.15 1.58 -16.44
N GLU A 129 -6.47 0.91 -17.36
CA GLU A 129 -6.51 -0.55 -17.50
C GLU A 129 -6.06 -1.23 -16.20
N ILE A 130 -4.88 -0.88 -15.66
CA ILE A 130 -4.37 -1.44 -14.40
C ILE A 130 -5.34 -1.13 -13.26
N TYR A 131 -5.85 0.11 -13.19
CA TYR A 131 -6.78 0.52 -12.15
C TYR A 131 -8.06 -0.29 -12.14
N ARG A 132 -8.68 -0.51 -13.33
CA ARG A 132 -9.91 -1.28 -13.48
C ARG A 132 -9.71 -2.77 -13.21
N ARG A 133 -8.54 -3.30 -13.56
CA ARG A 133 -8.15 -4.70 -13.27
C ARG A 133 -8.13 -5.00 -11.77
N ASN A 134 -7.84 -4.02 -10.94
CA ASN A 134 -7.90 -4.19 -9.47
C ASN A 134 -9.32 -4.43 -8.93
N GLY A 135 -10.36 -4.38 -9.77
CA GLY A 135 -11.76 -4.60 -9.39
C GLY A 135 -12.38 -3.43 -8.63
N GLU A 136 -13.61 -3.65 -8.17
CA GLU A 136 -14.38 -2.67 -7.42
C GLU A 136 -13.92 -2.60 -5.95
N ARG A 137 -14.24 -1.47 -5.31
CA ARG A 137 -14.01 -1.28 -3.89
C ARG A 137 -15.20 -1.78 -3.08
N GLU A 138 -14.93 -2.54 -2.05
CA GLU A 138 -15.93 -2.97 -1.06
C GLU A 138 -15.84 -2.14 0.21
N LYS A 139 -17.01 -1.81 0.80
CA LYS A 139 -17.08 -1.18 2.12
C LYS A 139 -16.93 -2.22 3.22
N ILE A 140 -16.01 -1.98 4.15
CA ILE A 140 -15.84 -2.79 5.36
C ILE A 140 -15.96 -1.88 6.59
N GLN A 141 -16.92 -2.22 7.47
CA GLN A 141 -17.03 -1.58 8.77
C GLN A 141 -16.05 -2.25 9.76
N LEU A 142 -15.18 -1.44 10.36
CA LEU A 142 -14.19 -1.83 11.34
C LEU A 142 -14.77 -1.91 12.75
N LYS A 143 -14.12 -2.65 13.65
CA LYS A 143 -14.48 -2.70 15.08
C LYS A 143 -14.42 -1.34 15.79
N THR A 144 -13.70 -0.38 15.21
CA THR A 144 -13.59 1.00 15.71
C THR A 144 -14.76 1.90 15.31
N GLY A 145 -15.76 1.37 14.61
CA GLY A 145 -16.91 2.12 14.09
C GLY A 145 -16.68 2.82 12.74
N HIS A 146 -15.45 2.91 12.29
CA HIS A 146 -15.11 3.53 10.99
C HIS A 146 -15.40 2.58 9.84
N THR A 147 -15.71 3.14 8.66
CA THR A 147 -15.84 2.39 7.41
C THR A 147 -14.65 2.71 6.51
N VAL A 148 -14.08 1.69 5.89
CA VAL A 148 -13.00 1.81 4.91
C VAL A 148 -13.43 1.14 3.60
N LEU A 149 -12.83 1.59 2.50
CA LEU A 149 -12.99 1.00 1.18
C LEU A 149 -11.79 0.12 0.89
N VAL A 150 -12.03 -1.10 0.44
CA VAL A 150 -10.95 -2.07 0.22
C VAL A 150 -11.06 -2.74 -1.15
N ARG A 151 -9.89 -3.10 -1.70
CA ARG A 151 -9.72 -4.12 -2.72
C ARG A 151 -8.85 -5.21 -2.17
N TYR A 152 -9.15 -6.46 -2.45
CA TYR A 152 -8.33 -7.57 -1.95
C TYR A 152 -8.29 -8.72 -2.97
N LEU A 153 -7.22 -9.50 -2.89
CA LEU A 153 -7.01 -10.67 -3.74
C LEU A 153 -6.33 -11.79 -2.92
N GLY A 154 -6.71 -13.04 -3.18
CA GLY A 154 -6.17 -14.19 -2.47
C GLY A 154 -6.72 -14.41 -1.07
N MET A 155 -7.78 -13.68 -0.68
CA MET A 155 -8.49 -13.85 0.60
C MET A 155 -9.99 -13.59 0.41
N ARG A 156 -10.81 -14.07 1.35
CA ARG A 156 -12.25 -13.81 1.38
C ARG A 156 -12.55 -12.52 2.14
N ARG A 157 -13.78 -12.00 1.98
CA ARG A 157 -14.26 -10.78 2.65
C ARG A 157 -14.17 -10.87 4.18
N ASP A 158 -14.54 -12.01 4.77
CA ASP A 158 -14.45 -12.25 6.20
C ASP A 158 -13.00 -12.27 6.72
N GLU A 159 -12.07 -12.83 5.93
CA GLU A 159 -10.64 -12.82 6.22
C GLU A 159 -10.07 -11.40 6.12
N ALA A 160 -10.47 -10.62 5.10
CA ALA A 160 -10.07 -9.22 4.95
C ALA A 160 -10.55 -8.36 6.14
N LYS A 161 -11.84 -8.48 6.54
CA LYS A 161 -12.37 -7.80 7.73
C LYS A 161 -11.66 -8.21 9.01
N GLY A 162 -11.43 -9.51 9.19
CA GLY A 162 -10.72 -10.04 10.35
C GLY A 162 -9.28 -9.52 10.43
N LEU A 163 -8.58 -9.48 9.29
CA LEU A 163 -7.22 -8.97 9.18
C LEU A 163 -7.14 -7.49 9.57
N LEU A 164 -8.01 -6.65 8.99
CA LEU A 164 -8.08 -5.23 9.34
C LEU A 164 -8.34 -5.03 10.83
N ASN A 165 -9.34 -5.74 11.39
CA ASN A 165 -9.70 -5.64 12.79
C ASN A 165 -8.61 -6.13 13.75
N LYS A 166 -7.76 -7.07 13.32
CA LYS A 166 -6.63 -7.54 14.11
C LYS A 166 -5.54 -6.46 14.24
N PHE A 167 -5.28 -5.74 13.15
CA PHE A 167 -4.19 -4.76 13.10
C PHE A 167 -4.62 -3.32 13.34
N ILE A 168 -5.91 -3.04 13.63
CA ILE A 168 -6.37 -1.70 13.97
C ILE A 168 -6.50 -1.54 15.48
N ARG A 169 -6.01 -0.42 16.01
CA ARG A 169 -6.16 -0.03 17.41
C ARG A 169 -7.22 1.04 17.59
N GLN A 170 -7.15 2.09 16.78
CA GLN A 170 -8.06 3.24 16.81
C GLN A 170 -8.21 3.85 15.41
N GLY A 171 -9.27 4.62 15.21
CA GLY A 171 -9.54 5.31 13.93
C GLY A 171 -9.78 4.32 12.79
N ALA A 172 -9.38 4.70 11.58
CA ALA A 172 -9.59 3.94 10.35
C ALA A 172 -8.31 3.30 9.78
N ILE A 173 -7.11 3.67 10.27
CA ILE A 173 -5.83 3.28 9.69
C ILE A 173 -5.21 2.10 10.47
N PRO A 174 -5.04 0.91 9.85
CA PRO A 174 -4.34 -0.21 10.47
C PRO A 174 -2.88 0.13 10.83
N GLU A 175 -2.39 -0.41 11.94
CA GLU A 175 -1.05 -0.10 12.46
C GLU A 175 0.10 -0.36 11.47
N PRO A 176 0.12 -1.45 10.66
CA PRO A 176 1.17 -1.62 9.66
C PRO A 176 1.23 -0.48 8.65
N LEU A 177 0.08 0.07 8.24
CA LEU A 177 0.02 1.22 7.31
C LEU A 177 0.37 2.53 8.01
N ARG A 178 -0.08 2.71 9.26
CA ARG A 178 0.25 3.91 10.03
C ARG A 178 1.75 4.02 10.27
N VAL A 179 2.39 2.94 10.68
CA VAL A 179 3.83 2.92 10.98
C VAL A 179 4.68 3.04 9.71
N SER A 180 4.34 2.31 8.64
CA SER A 180 5.05 2.45 7.36
C SER A 180 4.96 3.87 6.79
N ARG A 181 3.80 4.54 6.93
CA ARG A 181 3.61 5.94 6.52
C ARG A 181 4.48 6.90 7.34
N LEU A 182 4.59 6.69 8.66
CA LEU A 182 5.46 7.50 9.53
C LEU A 182 6.93 7.35 9.13
N LEU A 183 7.36 6.12 8.86
CA LEU A 183 8.73 5.82 8.40
C LEU A 183 9.02 6.49 7.05
N ALA A 184 8.13 6.32 6.05
CA ALA A 184 8.28 6.93 4.75
C ALA A 184 8.39 8.47 4.84
N ARG A 185 7.55 9.10 5.68
CA ARG A 185 7.58 10.56 5.91
C ARG A 185 8.88 11.03 6.55
N SER A 186 9.36 10.32 7.57
CA SER A 186 10.61 10.66 8.25
C SER A 186 11.79 10.61 7.29
N LEU A 187 11.89 9.54 6.50
CA LEU A 187 12.95 9.39 5.52
C LEU A 187 12.88 10.43 4.41
N MET A 188 11.67 10.74 3.90
CA MET A 188 11.50 11.79 2.90
C MET A 188 11.99 13.15 3.42
N LYS A 189 11.70 13.50 4.67
CA LYS A 189 12.22 14.73 5.29
C LYS A 189 13.74 14.73 5.39
N HIS A 190 14.34 13.63 5.82
CA HIS A 190 15.78 13.49 5.95
C HIS A 190 16.51 13.64 4.60
N LEU A 191 16.04 12.97 3.56
CA LEU A 191 16.62 13.06 2.21
C LEU A 191 16.56 14.48 1.62
N GLN A 192 15.55 15.26 1.98
CA GLN A 192 15.45 16.66 1.56
C GLN A 192 16.45 17.56 2.29
N LEU A 193 16.63 17.37 3.59
CA LEU A 193 17.61 18.14 4.36
C LEU A 193 19.02 17.88 3.84
N SER A 194 19.37 16.61 3.54
CA SER A 194 20.66 16.24 2.98
C SER A 194 20.93 16.89 1.62
N SER A 195 19.91 17.01 0.77
CA SER A 195 20.03 17.65 -0.56
C SER A 195 20.16 19.18 -0.50
N GLN A 196 19.76 19.81 0.60
CA GLN A 196 19.93 21.26 0.83
C GLN A 196 21.29 21.62 1.40
N CYS A 197 21.90 20.71 2.19
CA CYS A 197 23.23 20.91 2.75
C CYS A 197 24.38 20.66 1.74
N SER A 198 24.06 20.08 0.58
CA SER A 198 25.04 19.76 -0.48
C SER A 198 25.09 20.82 -1.60
N LYS A 199 24.41 21.94 -1.43
CA LYS A 199 24.44 23.15 -2.29
C LYS A 199 25.09 24.28 -1.54
#